data_4a0c42485ff26f6032d5b5fd224cda5b
#
_entry.id   4a0c42485ff26f6032d5b5fd224cda5b
#
_cell.length_a   1.000
_cell.length_b   1.000
_cell.length_c   1.000
_cell.angle_alpha   90.00
_cell.angle_beta   90.00
_cell.angle_gamma   90.00
#
_symmetry.space_group_name_H-M   'P 1'
#
loop_
_entity.id
_entity.type
_entity.pdbx_description
1 polymer ?
#
loop_
_entity_poly.entity_id
_entity_poly.type
_entity_poly.pdbx_seq_one_letter_code
_entity_poly.pdbx_strand_id
1 'polypeptide(L)'
;TVSDNKFAIASLFESLQDPQKSQAAMAQQVGSHFAWHGPKPFKSCSSTEEGCLTFWLPFVDAFEGVSRETHMLFGGISQGKADNSLDSQSWVGATGYYEGVFSKSWLGFEPTHQVIKLRWGEFFRFEDGKIVEMYTLFDIIDFLQQINKNPLPPSRGTDFVYPSPTGVNGVLLDESDASETAESMRLIREFLFEGLNNFDEENLTSMGVANFFHDNINWYGPGGIGACLSLKEFQNYHQQHWLVAFPDRKVQDLDSLFAEGNFVGSSGWAGVKSQHTGRYLSAAATGNRINFNGMDFWLRRGDKFIENWVFVDMIDLFEQFGVDLLQQARLG
;
A
#
# COMPACT_ATOMS: atom_id res chain seq x y z
N THR A 1 7.64 7.16 22.24
CA THR A 1 6.35 7.76 21.81
C THR A 1 6.14 7.59 20.32
N VAL A 2 4.93 7.84 19.81
CA VAL A 2 4.64 7.85 18.36
C VAL A 2 5.51 8.90 17.65
N SER A 3 5.69 10.07 18.26
CA SER A 3 6.55 11.13 17.71
C SER A 3 8.00 10.66 17.58
N ASP A 4 8.57 10.00 18.58
CA ASP A 4 9.93 9.47 18.50
C ASP A 4 10.06 8.45 17.38
N ASN A 5 9.05 7.59 17.21
CA ASN A 5 9.02 6.58 16.14
C ASN A 5 8.99 7.23 14.74
N LYS A 6 8.20 8.30 14.57
CA LYS A 6 8.17 9.07 13.31
C LYS A 6 9.53 9.69 12.98
N PHE A 7 10.16 10.32 13.98
CA PHE A 7 11.51 10.89 13.80
C PHE A 7 12.54 9.81 13.46
N ALA A 8 12.46 8.64 14.09
CA ALA A 8 13.34 7.51 13.76
C ALA A 8 13.20 7.08 12.31
N ILE A 9 11.98 6.98 11.77
CA ILE A 9 11.75 6.64 10.37
C ILE A 9 12.20 7.76 9.43
N ALA A 10 11.89 9.02 9.73
CA ALA A 10 12.34 10.15 8.92
C ALA A 10 13.87 10.18 8.79
N SER A 11 14.59 9.99 9.89
CA SER A 11 16.06 9.92 9.91
C SER A 11 16.58 8.70 9.15
N LEU A 12 15.89 7.55 9.26
CA LEU A 12 16.24 6.36 8.50
C LEU A 12 16.12 6.62 6.99
N PHE A 13 15.08 7.30 6.55
CA PHE A 13 14.87 7.61 5.13
C PHE A 13 15.95 8.52 4.55
N GLU A 14 16.50 9.44 5.32
CA GLU A 14 17.63 10.27 4.89
C GLU A 14 18.89 9.44 4.63
N SER A 15 19.10 8.36 5.37
CA SER A 15 20.26 7.47 5.22
C SER A 15 20.13 6.45 4.09
N LEU A 16 18.90 6.13 3.64
CA LEU A 16 18.63 5.11 2.63
C LEU A 16 19.11 5.45 1.21
N GLN A 17 19.59 6.65 0.98
CA GLN A 17 20.19 7.03 -0.30
C GLN A 17 21.61 6.45 -0.50
N ASP A 18 22.23 5.97 0.58
CA ASP A 18 23.51 5.27 0.56
C ASP A 18 23.29 3.83 1.04
N PRO A 19 23.36 2.81 0.15
CA PRO A 19 23.05 1.44 0.50
C PRO A 19 23.88 0.84 1.64
N GLN A 20 25.14 1.23 1.77
CA GLN A 20 26.01 0.75 2.85
C GLN A 20 25.64 1.38 4.20
N LYS A 21 25.32 2.67 4.17
CA LYS A 21 24.86 3.37 5.37
C LYS A 21 23.43 2.94 5.77
N SER A 22 22.59 2.63 4.77
CA SER A 22 21.20 2.23 5.03
C SER A 22 21.10 0.91 5.80
N GLN A 23 21.92 -0.08 5.47
CA GLN A 23 21.95 -1.35 6.21
C GLN A 23 22.36 -1.15 7.67
N ALA A 24 23.41 -0.37 7.91
CA ALA A 24 23.87 -0.08 9.27
C ALA A 24 22.84 0.74 10.07
N ALA A 25 22.19 1.72 9.44
CA ALA A 25 21.16 2.52 10.06
C ALA A 25 19.92 1.66 10.42
N MET A 26 19.48 0.79 9.50
CA MET A 26 18.38 -0.16 9.75
C MET A 26 18.71 -1.10 10.91
N ALA A 27 19.90 -1.69 10.92
CA ALA A 27 20.35 -2.60 11.96
C ALA A 27 20.31 -1.98 13.36
N GLN A 28 20.54 -0.67 13.47
CA GLN A 28 20.45 0.05 14.74
C GLN A 28 19.01 0.31 15.21
N GLN A 29 18.06 0.36 14.28
CA GLN A 29 16.65 0.66 14.58
C GLN A 29 15.80 -0.57 14.88
N VAL A 30 16.23 -1.77 14.47
CA VAL A 30 15.43 -2.99 14.63
C VAL A 30 15.60 -3.64 16.00
N GLY A 31 14.56 -4.33 16.45
CA GLY A 31 14.55 -5.16 17.66
C GLY A 31 15.04 -6.57 17.40
N SER A 32 15.18 -7.35 18.47
CA SER A 32 15.69 -8.73 18.42
C SER A 32 14.77 -9.72 17.69
N HIS A 33 13.51 -9.37 17.53
CA HIS A 33 12.48 -10.20 16.85
C HIS A 33 11.97 -9.54 15.58
N PHE A 34 12.86 -8.86 14.84
CA PHE A 34 12.52 -8.17 13.60
C PHE A 34 12.02 -9.15 12.52
N ALA A 35 10.95 -8.76 11.84
CA ALA A 35 10.46 -9.42 10.64
C ALA A 35 10.20 -8.39 9.53
N TRP A 36 10.70 -8.66 8.34
CA TRP A 36 10.41 -7.89 7.13
C TRP A 36 9.51 -8.68 6.18
N HIS A 37 8.47 -8.05 5.69
CA HIS A 37 7.53 -8.59 4.72
C HIS A 37 7.60 -7.74 3.45
N GLY A 38 8.25 -8.29 2.42
CA GLY A 38 8.43 -7.62 1.14
C GLY A 38 7.34 -7.95 0.12
N PRO A 39 7.31 -7.19 -1.00
CA PRO A 39 6.43 -7.50 -2.12
C PRO A 39 6.89 -8.79 -2.81
N LYS A 40 5.96 -9.50 -3.44
CA LYS A 40 6.34 -10.60 -4.34
C LYS A 40 7.15 -10.05 -5.53
N PRO A 41 8.18 -10.75 -6.02
CA PRO A 41 8.54 -12.16 -5.71
C PRO A 41 9.45 -12.33 -4.48
N PHE A 42 9.70 -11.27 -3.72
CA PHE A 42 10.56 -11.34 -2.54
C PHE A 42 9.87 -12.08 -1.40
N LYS A 43 10.67 -12.77 -0.60
CA LYS A 43 10.18 -13.52 0.57
C LYS A 43 10.36 -12.70 1.83
N SER A 44 9.55 -12.99 2.84
CA SER A 44 9.77 -12.47 4.19
C SER A 44 11.09 -12.94 4.75
N CYS A 45 11.76 -12.10 5.53
CA CYS A 45 13.00 -12.42 6.23
C CYS A 45 12.98 -11.86 7.65
N SER A 46 13.84 -12.38 8.51
CA SER A 46 13.99 -11.94 9.90
C SER A 46 15.28 -11.17 10.17
N SER A 47 16.00 -10.80 9.13
CA SER A 47 17.29 -10.14 9.19
C SER A 47 17.33 -8.94 8.25
N THR A 48 17.84 -7.80 8.75
CA THR A 48 18.07 -6.61 7.91
C THR A 48 19.13 -6.87 6.86
N GLU A 49 20.13 -7.72 7.15
CA GLU A 49 21.17 -8.10 6.21
C GLU A 49 20.56 -8.87 5.03
N GLU A 50 19.73 -9.87 5.29
CA GLU A 50 19.07 -10.65 4.24
C GLU A 50 18.16 -9.75 3.38
N GLY A 51 17.34 -8.90 3.99
CA GLY A 51 16.48 -7.93 3.26
C GLY A 51 17.30 -6.96 2.43
N CYS A 52 18.42 -6.48 2.95
CA CYS A 52 19.33 -5.62 2.22
C CYS A 52 19.95 -6.33 1.01
N LEU A 53 20.46 -7.54 1.18
CA LEU A 53 21.13 -8.30 0.11
C LEU A 53 20.16 -8.79 -0.97
N THR A 54 18.95 -9.16 -0.60
CA THR A 54 17.99 -9.77 -1.54
C THR A 54 17.07 -8.74 -2.22
N PHE A 55 16.81 -7.61 -1.59
CA PHE A 55 15.86 -6.61 -2.07
C PHE A 55 16.51 -5.25 -2.33
N TRP A 56 17.05 -4.58 -1.28
CA TRP A 56 17.47 -3.19 -1.38
C TRP A 56 18.70 -2.97 -2.25
N LEU A 57 19.74 -3.76 -2.10
CA LEU A 57 20.97 -3.61 -2.90
C LEU A 57 20.74 -3.90 -4.39
N PRO A 58 20.06 -4.99 -4.78
CA PRO A 58 19.72 -5.23 -6.18
C PRO A 58 18.87 -4.11 -6.79
N PHE A 59 17.90 -3.57 -6.02
CA PHE A 59 17.08 -2.45 -6.47
C PHE A 59 17.93 -1.19 -6.71
N VAL A 60 18.68 -0.77 -5.72
CA VAL A 60 19.52 0.45 -5.82
C VAL A 60 20.59 0.30 -6.90
N ASP A 61 21.18 -0.89 -7.07
CA ASP A 61 22.16 -1.15 -8.14
C ASP A 61 21.54 -1.05 -9.54
N ALA A 62 20.26 -1.40 -9.69
CA ALA A 62 19.57 -1.36 -10.98
C ALA A 62 19.17 0.05 -11.43
N PHE A 63 19.04 0.99 -10.49
CA PHE A 63 18.57 2.35 -10.77
C PHE A 63 19.63 3.40 -10.47
N GLU A 64 20.28 3.89 -11.51
CA GLU A 64 21.31 4.92 -11.40
C GLU A 64 20.71 6.24 -10.88
N GLY A 65 21.39 6.83 -9.89
CA GLY A 65 20.97 8.10 -9.30
C GLY A 65 19.66 8.01 -8.52
N VAL A 66 19.30 6.82 -8.02
CA VAL A 66 18.05 6.63 -7.30
C VAL A 66 17.90 7.60 -6.12
N SER A 67 16.75 8.26 -6.06
CA SER A 67 16.36 9.14 -4.96
C SER A 67 15.02 8.72 -4.40
N ARG A 68 14.79 8.98 -3.12
CA ARG A 68 13.54 8.71 -2.42
C ARG A 68 12.81 10.01 -2.13
N GLU A 69 11.56 10.08 -2.55
CA GLU A 69 10.64 11.15 -2.21
C GLU A 69 9.56 10.59 -1.27
N THR A 70 9.33 11.26 -0.16
CA THR A 70 8.29 10.89 0.82
C THR A 70 7.13 11.86 0.72
N HIS A 71 5.96 11.35 0.33
CA HIS A 71 4.73 12.13 0.21
C HIS A 71 3.92 12.15 1.51
N MET A 72 3.92 11.03 2.24
CA MET A 72 3.25 10.89 3.52
C MET A 72 4.14 10.14 4.51
N LEU A 73 4.14 10.58 5.74
CA LEU A 73 4.72 9.92 6.89
C LEU A 73 3.95 10.36 8.13
N PHE A 74 3.27 9.44 8.76
CA PHE A 74 2.51 9.70 9.98
C PHE A 74 2.41 8.42 10.81
N GLY A 75 1.97 8.54 12.05
CA GLY A 75 1.94 7.41 12.96
C GLY A 75 0.78 7.45 13.95
N GLY A 76 0.55 6.35 14.61
CA GLY A 76 -0.51 6.24 15.60
C GLY A 76 -0.53 4.89 16.31
N ILE A 77 -1.48 4.76 17.21
CA ILE A 77 -1.79 3.50 17.88
C ILE A 77 -2.87 2.79 17.06
N SER A 78 -2.63 1.53 16.71
CA SER A 78 -3.53 0.75 15.88
C SER A 78 -4.84 0.43 16.60
N GLN A 79 -5.94 0.48 15.83
CA GLN A 79 -7.27 0.01 16.16
C GLN A 79 -7.80 -0.91 15.05
N GLY A 80 -6.97 -1.85 14.63
CA GLY A 80 -7.22 -2.74 13.50
C GLY A 80 -8.09 -3.95 13.82
N LYS A 81 -8.48 -4.17 15.09
CA LYS A 81 -9.37 -5.28 15.46
C LYS A 81 -10.82 -5.02 15.06
N ALA A 82 -11.42 -5.98 14.37
CA ALA A 82 -12.80 -5.86 13.88
C ALA A 82 -13.82 -5.69 15.03
N ASP A 83 -13.58 -6.33 16.15
CA ASP A 83 -14.40 -6.23 17.36
C ASP A 83 -14.13 -4.97 18.20
N ASN A 84 -13.27 -4.09 17.71
CA ASN A 84 -12.81 -2.87 18.39
C ASN A 84 -12.06 -3.10 19.71
N SER A 85 -11.57 -4.29 19.95
CA SER A 85 -10.66 -4.54 21.08
C SER A 85 -9.33 -3.81 20.87
N LEU A 86 -8.68 -3.44 21.96
CA LEU A 86 -7.40 -2.73 21.91
C LEU A 86 -6.27 -3.70 21.52
N ASP A 87 -5.47 -3.33 20.55
CA ASP A 87 -4.21 -4.01 20.22
C ASP A 87 -2.98 -3.26 20.74
N SER A 88 -3.15 -1.98 21.05
CA SER A 88 -2.11 -1.09 21.64
C SER A 88 -0.79 -1.04 20.88
N GLN A 89 -0.77 -1.43 19.60
CA GLN A 89 0.43 -1.45 18.78
C GLN A 89 0.71 -0.08 18.17
N SER A 90 1.97 0.35 18.27
CA SER A 90 2.43 1.61 17.68
C SER A 90 2.96 1.39 16.29
N TRP A 91 2.43 2.15 15.32
CA TRP A 91 2.79 2.06 13.92
C TRP A 91 3.17 3.42 13.32
N VAL A 92 4.05 3.37 12.32
CA VAL A 92 4.33 4.49 11.41
C VAL A 92 4.11 3.99 10.00
N GLY A 93 3.36 4.74 9.20
CA GLY A 93 3.16 4.48 7.77
C GLY A 93 3.77 5.59 6.94
N ALA A 94 4.33 5.22 5.79
CA ALA A 94 4.90 6.17 4.85
C ALA A 94 4.74 5.70 3.42
N THR A 95 4.66 6.64 2.49
CA THR A 95 4.58 6.36 1.05
C THR A 95 5.15 7.51 0.24
N GLY A 96 5.55 7.22 -0.98
CA GLY A 96 6.08 8.16 -1.93
C GLY A 96 6.56 7.47 -3.21
N TYR A 97 7.59 8.03 -3.81
CA TYR A 97 8.19 7.51 -5.04
C TYR A 97 9.71 7.39 -4.91
N TYR A 98 10.26 6.37 -5.53
CA TYR A 98 11.65 6.38 -5.98
C TYR A 98 11.72 6.92 -7.40
N GLU A 99 12.77 7.64 -7.72
CA GLU A 99 13.10 8.07 -9.07
C GLU A 99 14.55 7.70 -9.38
N GLY A 100 14.79 7.12 -10.54
CA GLY A 100 16.12 6.76 -10.99
C GLY A 100 16.12 6.30 -12.44
N VAL A 101 17.29 6.21 -13.05
CA VAL A 101 17.44 5.69 -14.41
C VAL A 101 17.57 4.17 -14.34
N PHE A 102 16.69 3.44 -15.01
CA PHE A 102 16.74 1.98 -15.08
C PHE A 102 17.92 1.55 -15.96
N SER A 103 19.08 1.34 -15.34
CA SER A 103 20.39 1.19 -16.01
C SER A 103 20.95 -0.22 -15.99
N LYS A 104 20.48 -1.10 -15.08
CA LYS A 104 20.88 -2.51 -15.03
C LYS A 104 19.66 -3.40 -14.85
N SER A 105 19.78 -4.67 -15.23
CA SER A 105 18.71 -5.68 -15.08
C SER A 105 18.13 -5.72 -13.67
N TRP A 106 16.81 -5.75 -13.56
CA TRP A 106 16.07 -5.95 -12.32
C TRP A 106 14.84 -6.83 -12.55
N LEU A 107 14.58 -7.75 -11.64
CA LEU A 107 13.47 -8.72 -11.73
C LEU A 107 13.47 -9.54 -13.04
N GLY A 108 14.63 -9.68 -13.69
CA GLY A 108 14.77 -10.39 -14.96
C GLY A 108 14.37 -9.57 -16.18
N PHE A 109 14.20 -8.25 -16.03
CA PHE A 109 13.94 -7.34 -17.15
C PHE A 109 15.22 -6.59 -17.53
N GLU A 110 15.43 -6.41 -18.85
CA GLU A 110 16.54 -5.64 -19.37
C GLU A 110 16.35 -4.13 -19.12
N PRO A 111 17.42 -3.38 -18.87
CA PRO A 111 17.35 -1.95 -18.62
C PRO A 111 16.87 -1.19 -19.87
N THR A 112 16.01 -0.20 -19.65
CA THR A 112 15.52 0.69 -20.72
C THR A 112 16.30 1.99 -20.82
N HIS A 113 17.14 2.29 -19.84
CA HIS A 113 17.87 3.57 -19.71
C HIS A 113 16.96 4.80 -19.63
N GLN A 114 15.71 4.59 -19.22
CA GLN A 114 14.72 5.64 -19.00
C GLN A 114 14.61 5.98 -17.52
N VAL A 115 14.18 7.20 -17.24
CA VAL A 115 13.79 7.59 -15.88
C VAL A 115 12.52 6.85 -15.51
N ILE A 116 12.58 6.14 -14.40
CA ILE A 116 11.45 5.41 -13.82
C ILE A 116 11.07 6.06 -12.49
N LYS A 117 9.78 6.22 -12.27
CA LYS A 117 9.21 6.62 -10.97
C LYS A 117 8.46 5.43 -10.40
N LEU A 118 8.98 4.88 -9.31
CA LEU A 118 8.45 3.67 -8.68
C LEU A 118 7.79 4.04 -7.35
N ARG A 119 6.48 3.83 -7.28
CA ARG A 119 5.70 4.06 -6.06
C ARG A 119 6.01 3.00 -5.01
N TRP A 120 6.20 3.44 -3.77
CA TRP A 120 6.45 2.59 -2.61
C TRP A 120 5.53 2.93 -1.46
N GLY A 121 5.22 1.93 -0.63
CA GLY A 121 4.55 2.09 0.65
C GLY A 121 5.23 1.22 1.71
N GLU A 122 5.32 1.74 2.92
CA GLU A 122 5.96 1.05 4.04
C GLU A 122 5.20 1.29 5.33
N PHE A 123 5.10 0.24 6.16
CA PHE A 123 4.53 0.28 7.51
C PHE A 123 5.50 -0.35 8.49
N PHE A 124 5.69 0.32 9.61
CA PHE A 124 6.64 -0.05 10.63
C PHE A 124 5.93 -0.20 11.98
N ARG A 125 6.00 -1.38 12.58
CA ARG A 125 5.51 -1.61 13.94
C ARG A 125 6.65 -1.46 14.94
N PHE A 126 6.38 -0.75 16.02
CA PHE A 126 7.35 -0.46 17.05
C PHE A 126 6.98 -1.12 18.37
N GLU A 127 8.00 -1.69 19.05
CA GLU A 127 7.97 -2.10 20.44
C GLU A 127 9.21 -1.53 21.13
N ASP A 128 9.05 -0.88 22.28
CA ASP A 128 10.13 -0.29 23.06
C ASP A 128 11.10 0.61 22.26
N GLY A 129 10.56 1.36 21.32
CA GLY A 129 11.33 2.25 20.46
C GLY A 129 12.14 1.56 19.36
N LYS A 130 11.91 0.27 19.13
CA LYS A 130 12.55 -0.53 18.07
C LYS A 130 11.53 -1.02 17.05
N ILE A 131 11.94 -1.08 15.80
CA ILE A 131 11.14 -1.68 14.70
C ILE A 131 11.17 -3.20 14.89
N VAL A 132 10.00 -3.80 15.05
CA VAL A 132 9.84 -5.26 15.19
C VAL A 132 9.17 -5.89 13.97
N GLU A 133 8.41 -5.12 13.20
CA GLU A 133 7.89 -5.54 11.89
C GLU A 133 7.99 -4.41 10.89
N MET A 134 8.25 -4.75 9.65
CA MET A 134 8.28 -3.83 8.53
C MET A 134 7.61 -4.48 7.33
N TYR A 135 6.67 -3.79 6.74
CA TYR A 135 5.99 -4.18 5.51
C TYR A 135 6.38 -3.21 4.40
N THR A 136 6.75 -3.74 3.25
CA THR A 136 7.13 -2.95 2.07
C THR A 136 6.33 -3.44 0.86
N LEU A 137 5.71 -2.52 0.14
CA LEU A 137 5.14 -2.76 -1.19
C LEU A 137 5.72 -1.77 -2.20
N PHE A 138 6.04 -2.29 -3.38
CA PHE A 138 6.29 -1.52 -4.58
C PHE A 138 5.17 -1.76 -5.58
N ASP A 139 4.81 -0.75 -6.34
CA ASP A 139 3.86 -0.89 -7.45
C ASP A 139 4.58 -1.47 -8.67
N ILE A 140 4.82 -2.78 -8.64
CA ILE A 140 5.57 -3.50 -9.68
C ILE A 140 4.83 -3.46 -11.03
N ILE A 141 3.51 -3.51 -11.04
CA ILE A 141 2.73 -3.44 -12.29
C ILE A 141 2.92 -2.08 -12.96
N ASP A 142 2.93 -0.99 -12.20
CA ASP A 142 3.22 0.34 -12.75
C ASP A 142 4.64 0.41 -13.32
N PHE A 143 5.63 -0.17 -12.64
CA PHE A 143 6.98 -0.33 -13.20
C PHE A 143 6.96 -1.08 -14.55
N LEU A 144 6.22 -2.19 -14.63
CA LEU A 144 6.10 -2.97 -15.88
C LEU A 144 5.41 -2.16 -16.99
N GLN A 145 4.43 -1.33 -16.65
CA GLN A 145 3.80 -0.40 -17.59
C GLN A 145 4.82 0.61 -18.15
N GLN A 146 5.67 1.18 -17.30
CA GLN A 146 6.68 2.16 -17.71
C GLN A 146 7.73 1.58 -18.65
N ILE A 147 8.03 0.29 -18.55
CA ILE A 147 8.98 -0.41 -19.45
C ILE A 147 8.31 -1.16 -20.60
N ASN A 148 7.01 -0.93 -20.84
CA ASN A 148 6.20 -1.61 -21.87
C ASN A 148 6.17 -3.14 -21.76
N LYS A 149 6.14 -3.65 -20.53
CA LYS A 149 6.07 -5.10 -20.20
C LYS A 149 4.84 -5.45 -19.35
N ASN A 150 3.81 -4.63 -19.36
CA ASN A 150 2.60 -4.89 -18.58
C ASN A 150 1.88 -6.17 -19.07
N PRO A 151 1.72 -7.20 -18.20
CA PRO A 151 1.03 -8.43 -18.55
C PRO A 151 -0.49 -8.32 -18.42
N LEU A 152 -1.00 -7.24 -17.84
CA LEU A 152 -2.42 -7.02 -17.60
C LEU A 152 -3.06 -6.23 -18.74
N PRO A 153 -4.41 -6.29 -18.88
CA PRO A 153 -5.12 -5.40 -19.79
C PRO A 153 -4.86 -3.93 -19.48
N PRO A 154 -5.11 -3.01 -20.44
CA PRO A 154 -5.06 -1.57 -20.16
C PRO A 154 -5.92 -1.20 -18.95
N SER A 155 -5.43 -0.31 -18.12
CA SER A 155 -6.16 0.20 -16.95
C SER A 155 -7.48 0.85 -17.37
N ARG A 156 -8.54 0.61 -16.59
CA ARG A 156 -9.81 1.34 -16.76
C ARG A 156 -9.71 2.78 -16.26
N GLY A 157 -8.95 2.96 -15.18
CA GLY A 157 -8.62 4.28 -14.64
C GLY A 157 -7.49 4.97 -15.41
N THR A 158 -7.04 6.08 -14.88
CA THR A 158 -5.96 6.89 -15.47
C THR A 158 -4.62 6.52 -14.84
N ASP A 159 -3.64 6.20 -15.69
CA ASP A 159 -2.27 5.92 -15.24
C ASP A 159 -1.43 7.20 -15.28
N PHE A 160 -0.89 7.61 -14.14
CA PHE A 160 0.02 8.74 -14.00
C PHE A 160 0.80 8.65 -12.67
N VAL A 161 1.78 9.51 -12.49
CA VAL A 161 2.50 9.62 -11.21
C VAL A 161 1.60 10.32 -10.19
N TYR A 162 1.24 9.60 -9.14
CA TYR A 162 0.28 10.10 -8.16
C TYR A 162 0.87 11.23 -7.31
N PRO A 163 0.09 12.27 -7.05
CA PRO A 163 0.56 13.43 -6.30
C PRO A 163 0.70 13.12 -4.80
N SER A 164 1.46 13.95 -4.11
CA SER A 164 1.35 14.10 -2.66
C SER A 164 -0.04 14.63 -2.27
N PRO A 165 -0.43 14.56 -0.96
CA PRO A 165 -1.72 15.07 -0.51
C PRO A 165 -1.98 16.51 -0.94
N THR A 166 -3.17 16.77 -1.48
CA THR A 166 -3.52 18.06 -2.03
C THR A 166 -3.80 19.09 -0.96
N GLY A 167 -3.04 20.18 -0.97
CA GLY A 167 -3.27 21.36 -0.12
C GLY A 167 -2.86 21.19 1.35
N VAL A 168 -2.23 20.09 1.71
CA VAL A 168 -1.74 19.81 3.07
C VAL A 168 -0.39 19.09 3.03
N ASN A 169 0.38 19.22 4.10
CA ASN A 169 1.61 18.44 4.27
C ASN A 169 1.27 17.02 4.79
N GLY A 170 1.71 16.00 4.08
CA GLY A 170 1.52 14.60 4.46
C GLY A 170 2.61 14.05 5.39
N VAL A 171 3.70 14.78 5.61
CA VAL A 171 4.79 14.38 6.53
C VAL A 171 4.55 15.05 7.89
N LEU A 172 3.96 14.30 8.82
CA LEU A 172 3.50 14.80 10.11
C LEU A 172 4.53 14.46 11.21
N LEU A 173 5.49 15.32 11.44
CA LEU A 173 6.48 15.12 12.50
C LEU A 173 6.01 15.67 13.85
N ASP A 174 5.24 16.75 13.83
CA ASP A 174 4.66 17.35 15.03
C ASP A 174 3.40 16.60 15.50
N GLU A 175 2.95 16.90 16.72
CA GLU A 175 1.69 16.36 17.23
C GLU A 175 0.50 16.94 16.47
N SER A 176 -0.46 16.07 16.15
CA SER A 176 -1.70 16.44 15.49
C SER A 176 -2.85 16.60 16.48
N ASP A 177 -3.91 17.28 16.05
CA ASP A 177 -5.11 17.44 16.85
C ASP A 177 -5.77 16.10 17.16
N ALA A 178 -5.98 15.83 18.46
CA ALA A 178 -6.53 14.57 18.94
C ALA A 178 -8.00 14.39 18.54
N SER A 179 -8.77 15.47 18.41
CA SER A 179 -10.17 15.39 17.99
C SER A 179 -10.30 15.06 16.52
N GLU A 180 -9.43 15.61 15.67
CA GLU A 180 -9.36 15.26 14.24
C GLU A 180 -8.90 13.81 14.05
N THR A 181 -7.93 13.36 14.86
CA THR A 181 -7.48 11.96 14.86
C THR A 181 -8.61 11.01 15.21
N ALA A 182 -9.37 11.30 16.26
CA ALA A 182 -10.50 10.48 16.69
C ALA A 182 -11.61 10.42 15.63
N GLU A 183 -11.92 11.54 14.97
CA GLU A 183 -12.93 11.59 13.91
C GLU A 183 -12.48 10.80 12.67
N SER A 184 -11.21 10.91 12.29
CA SER A 184 -10.65 10.12 11.20
C SER A 184 -10.73 8.62 11.50
N MET A 185 -10.41 8.22 12.73
CA MET A 185 -10.51 6.82 13.16
C MET A 185 -11.96 6.33 13.17
N ARG A 186 -12.90 7.12 13.67
CA ARG A 186 -14.32 6.78 13.64
C ARG A 186 -14.80 6.52 12.22
N LEU A 187 -14.53 7.46 11.33
CA LEU A 187 -14.97 7.37 9.93
C LEU A 187 -14.40 6.15 9.21
N ILE A 188 -13.10 5.87 9.36
CA ILE A 188 -12.49 4.72 8.68
C ILE A 188 -12.99 3.40 9.24
N ARG A 189 -13.21 3.28 10.54
CA ARG A 189 -13.75 2.06 11.11
C ARG A 189 -15.18 1.78 10.64
N GLU A 190 -16.03 2.78 10.60
CA GLU A 190 -17.38 2.66 10.04
C GLU A 190 -17.33 2.23 8.57
N PHE A 191 -16.46 2.84 7.76
CA PHE A 191 -16.31 2.46 6.36
C PHE A 191 -15.85 1.03 6.19
N LEU A 192 -14.79 0.61 6.88
CA LEU A 192 -14.20 -0.72 6.69
C LEU A 192 -15.06 -1.84 7.26
N PHE A 193 -15.51 -1.71 8.50
CA PHE A 193 -16.14 -2.81 9.22
C PHE A 193 -17.67 -2.82 9.09
N GLU A 194 -18.29 -1.69 8.83
CA GLU A 194 -19.74 -1.60 8.61
C GLU A 194 -20.08 -1.40 7.13
N GLY A 195 -19.43 -0.47 6.43
CA GLY A 195 -19.69 -0.20 5.02
C GLY A 195 -19.29 -1.36 4.12
N LEU A 196 -18.01 -1.68 4.05
CA LEU A 196 -17.49 -2.73 3.16
C LEU A 196 -18.01 -4.13 3.50
N ASN A 197 -18.30 -4.41 4.78
CA ASN A 197 -18.79 -5.71 5.21
C ASN A 197 -20.30 -5.92 5.03
N ASN A 198 -21.06 -4.87 4.71
CA ASN A 198 -22.51 -4.93 4.48
C ASN A 198 -22.87 -4.99 2.98
N PHE A 199 -22.02 -5.56 2.18
CA PHE A 199 -22.24 -5.68 0.74
C PHE A 199 -23.32 -6.72 0.41
N ASP A 200 -24.25 -6.30 -0.45
CA ASP A 200 -25.23 -7.14 -1.12
C ASP A 200 -24.91 -7.16 -2.62
N GLU A 201 -24.64 -8.34 -3.17
CA GLU A 201 -24.23 -8.50 -4.57
C GLU A 201 -25.33 -8.06 -5.57
N GLU A 202 -26.59 -8.04 -5.17
CA GLU A 202 -27.69 -7.55 -5.98
C GLU A 202 -27.82 -6.01 -5.95
N ASN A 203 -27.12 -5.34 -5.02
CA ASN A 203 -27.16 -3.91 -4.85
C ASN A 203 -25.75 -3.32 -4.68
N LEU A 204 -25.15 -2.82 -5.77
CA LEU A 204 -23.81 -2.25 -5.76
C LEU A 204 -23.65 -1.01 -4.86
N THR A 205 -24.73 -0.39 -4.42
CA THR A 205 -24.70 0.76 -3.51
C THR A 205 -24.83 0.37 -2.03
N SER A 206 -24.99 -0.91 -1.73
CA SER A 206 -25.20 -1.42 -0.37
C SER A 206 -24.06 -1.16 0.60
N MET A 207 -22.82 -1.02 0.11
CA MET A 207 -21.66 -0.61 0.92
C MET A 207 -21.72 0.84 1.40
N GLY A 208 -22.59 1.64 0.85
CA GLY A 208 -22.74 3.05 1.22
C GLY A 208 -21.50 3.91 1.00
N VAL A 209 -20.67 3.61 -0.01
CA VAL A 209 -19.39 4.33 -0.25
C VAL A 209 -19.61 5.84 -0.37
N ALA A 210 -20.72 6.29 -0.94
CA ALA A 210 -21.08 7.70 -1.04
C ALA A 210 -21.27 8.40 0.32
N ASN A 211 -21.43 7.66 1.42
CA ASN A 211 -21.47 8.21 2.77
C ASN A 211 -20.07 8.51 3.33
N PHE A 212 -19.04 7.93 2.75
CA PHE A 212 -17.65 7.99 3.23
C PHE A 212 -16.69 8.72 2.28
N PHE A 213 -16.99 8.72 0.98
CA PHE A 213 -16.19 9.36 -0.06
C PHE A 213 -16.90 10.59 -0.60
N HIS A 214 -16.15 11.68 -0.78
CA HIS A 214 -16.61 12.84 -1.55
C HIS A 214 -16.91 12.45 -3.00
N ASP A 215 -17.86 13.14 -3.65
CA ASP A 215 -18.13 12.94 -5.07
C ASP A 215 -16.90 13.17 -5.95
N ASN A 216 -15.99 14.04 -5.49
CA ASN A 216 -14.72 14.39 -6.16
C ASN A 216 -13.53 13.62 -5.55
N ILE A 217 -13.74 12.46 -4.96
CA ILE A 217 -12.64 11.61 -4.46
C ILE A 217 -11.61 11.35 -5.56
N ASN A 218 -10.34 11.47 -5.23
CA ASN A 218 -9.26 10.94 -6.02
C ASN A 218 -8.79 9.62 -5.37
N TRP A 219 -9.12 8.52 -6.02
CA TRP A 219 -8.70 7.18 -5.61
C TRP A 219 -7.53 6.74 -6.50
N TYR A 220 -6.35 6.68 -5.91
CA TYR A 220 -5.11 6.33 -6.61
C TYR A 220 -4.84 4.85 -6.46
N GLY A 221 -5.32 4.06 -7.41
CA GLY A 221 -5.29 2.60 -7.37
C GLY A 221 -3.94 2.00 -7.77
N PRO A 222 -3.77 0.69 -7.54
CA PRO A 222 -2.57 -0.02 -7.98
C PRO A 222 -2.46 -0.05 -9.49
N GLY A 223 -1.25 -0.25 -10.00
CA GLY A 223 -0.99 -0.47 -11.41
C GLY A 223 -1.84 -1.62 -11.95
N GLY A 224 -2.36 -1.46 -13.17
CA GLY A 224 -3.35 -2.35 -13.77
C GLY A 224 -4.81 -1.92 -13.54
N ILE A 225 -5.09 -1.14 -12.51
CA ILE A 225 -6.41 -0.54 -12.25
C ILE A 225 -6.38 0.95 -12.59
N GLY A 226 -5.34 1.66 -12.17
CA GLY A 226 -5.18 3.10 -12.37
C GLY A 226 -5.99 3.94 -11.38
N ALA A 227 -5.98 5.26 -11.56
CA ALA A 227 -6.69 6.19 -10.71
C ALA A 227 -8.13 6.40 -11.16
N CYS A 228 -9.01 6.55 -10.18
CA CYS A 228 -10.40 6.98 -10.34
C CYS A 228 -10.53 8.40 -9.77
N LEU A 229 -10.87 9.38 -10.61
CA LEU A 229 -10.83 10.81 -10.29
C LEU A 229 -12.20 11.37 -9.90
N SER A 230 -13.14 10.50 -9.57
CA SER A 230 -14.45 10.81 -9.00
C SER A 230 -15.04 9.57 -8.34
N LEU A 231 -16.06 9.75 -7.51
CA LEU A 231 -16.82 8.64 -6.94
C LEU A 231 -17.44 7.75 -8.02
N LYS A 232 -17.94 8.36 -9.10
CA LYS A 232 -18.52 7.64 -10.22
C LYS A 232 -17.48 6.78 -10.95
N GLU A 233 -16.29 7.29 -11.17
CA GLU A 233 -15.18 6.49 -11.75
C GLU A 233 -14.77 5.37 -10.81
N PHE A 234 -14.65 5.63 -9.50
CA PHE A 234 -14.36 4.60 -8.51
C PHE A 234 -15.40 3.46 -8.57
N GLN A 235 -16.68 3.78 -8.63
CA GLN A 235 -17.74 2.78 -8.72
C GLN A 235 -17.68 2.00 -10.04
N ASN A 236 -17.47 2.67 -11.17
CA ASN A 236 -17.53 2.05 -12.50
C ASN A 236 -16.22 1.33 -12.88
N TYR A 237 -15.06 1.83 -12.48
CA TYR A 237 -13.77 1.32 -12.94
C TYR A 237 -13.14 0.35 -11.95
N HIS A 238 -13.45 0.46 -10.66
CA HIS A 238 -12.90 -0.41 -9.62
C HIS A 238 -13.96 -1.20 -8.87
N GLN A 239 -14.86 -0.53 -8.15
CA GLN A 239 -15.77 -1.17 -7.20
C GLN A 239 -16.63 -2.25 -7.85
N GLN A 240 -17.30 -1.96 -8.94
CA GLN A 240 -18.17 -2.88 -9.65
C GLN A 240 -17.46 -4.19 -10.04
N HIS A 241 -16.26 -4.09 -10.58
CA HIS A 241 -15.49 -5.25 -11.04
C HIS A 241 -14.95 -6.09 -9.88
N TRP A 242 -14.51 -5.40 -8.83
CA TRP A 242 -14.02 -6.04 -7.62
C TRP A 242 -15.13 -6.81 -6.89
N LEU A 243 -16.33 -6.23 -6.80
CA LEU A 243 -17.47 -6.85 -6.16
C LEU A 243 -17.97 -8.09 -6.90
N VAL A 244 -17.99 -8.06 -8.23
CA VAL A 244 -18.36 -9.21 -9.07
C VAL A 244 -17.36 -10.35 -8.92
N ALA A 245 -16.07 -10.03 -8.88
CA ALA A 245 -15.01 -11.03 -8.74
C ALA A 245 -14.94 -11.65 -7.33
N PHE A 246 -15.23 -10.86 -6.30
CA PHE A 246 -15.06 -11.21 -4.88
C PHE A 246 -16.31 -10.87 -4.07
N PRO A 247 -17.44 -11.54 -4.30
CA PRO A 247 -18.74 -11.15 -3.73
C PRO A 247 -18.85 -11.37 -2.22
N ASP A 248 -18.14 -12.35 -1.66
CA ASP A 248 -18.15 -12.68 -0.24
C ASP A 248 -17.01 -12.04 0.57
N ARG A 249 -16.32 -11.03 -0.01
CA ARG A 249 -15.20 -10.39 0.66
C ARG A 249 -15.60 -9.80 2.01
N LYS A 250 -14.70 -9.97 2.97
CA LYS A 250 -14.82 -9.38 4.30
C LYS A 250 -13.51 -8.77 4.73
N VAL A 251 -13.60 -7.58 5.34
CA VAL A 251 -12.53 -7.00 6.14
C VAL A 251 -12.59 -7.67 7.51
N GLN A 252 -11.49 -8.30 7.89
CA GLN A 252 -11.28 -8.92 9.19
C GLN A 252 -10.30 -8.07 10.01
N ASP A 253 -9.69 -8.63 11.04
CA ASP A 253 -8.62 -7.96 11.75
C ASP A 253 -7.52 -7.55 10.77
N LEU A 254 -7.16 -6.27 10.77
CA LEU A 254 -6.08 -5.72 9.99
C LEU A 254 -4.79 -5.74 10.82
N ASP A 255 -3.64 -5.88 10.17
CA ASP A 255 -2.35 -5.80 10.84
C ASP A 255 -2.15 -4.44 11.49
N SER A 256 -2.57 -3.38 10.81
CA SER A 256 -2.60 -2.04 11.37
C SER A 256 -3.78 -1.22 10.82
N LEU A 257 -4.31 -0.37 11.67
CA LEU A 257 -5.24 0.69 11.29
C LEU A 257 -5.05 1.84 12.28
N PHE A 258 -4.51 2.96 11.85
CA PHE A 258 -4.24 4.09 12.70
C PHE A 258 -4.52 5.41 11.99
N ALA A 259 -4.77 6.45 12.77
CA ALA A 259 -5.00 7.79 12.27
C ALA A 259 -4.07 8.80 12.95
N GLU A 260 -3.77 9.87 12.26
CA GLU A 260 -3.11 11.06 12.80
C GLU A 260 -3.65 12.30 12.07
N GLY A 261 -4.32 13.18 12.82
CA GLY A 261 -5.04 14.31 12.23
C GLY A 261 -6.06 13.82 11.21
N ASN A 262 -5.98 14.36 9.99
CA ASN A 262 -6.88 14.00 8.89
C ASN A 262 -6.40 12.79 8.06
N PHE A 263 -5.27 12.19 8.42
CA PHE A 263 -4.72 11.04 7.72
C PHE A 263 -5.06 9.72 8.42
N VAL A 264 -5.27 8.69 7.60
CA VAL A 264 -5.44 7.31 8.05
C VAL A 264 -4.51 6.40 7.28
N GLY A 265 -3.88 5.45 7.96
CA GLY A 265 -3.06 4.40 7.37
C GLY A 265 -3.56 3.02 7.78
N SER A 266 -3.52 2.08 6.85
CA SER A 266 -3.84 0.68 7.10
C SER A 266 -2.93 -0.23 6.30
N SER A 267 -2.42 -1.26 6.93
CA SER A 267 -1.83 -2.41 6.28
C SER A 267 -2.62 -3.66 6.66
N GLY A 268 -2.81 -4.55 5.69
CA GLY A 268 -3.50 -5.78 5.91
C GLY A 268 -2.86 -6.88 5.07
N TRP A 269 -1.90 -7.58 5.63
CA TRP A 269 -1.36 -8.82 5.05
C TRP A 269 -2.36 -9.93 5.36
N ALA A 270 -3.26 -10.20 4.40
CA ALA A 270 -4.42 -11.06 4.56
C ALA A 270 -5.59 -10.47 5.41
N GLY A 271 -5.68 -9.15 5.52
CA GLY A 271 -6.77 -8.47 6.23
C GLY A 271 -8.11 -8.51 5.51
N VAL A 272 -8.12 -8.67 4.19
CA VAL A 272 -9.35 -8.86 3.39
C VAL A 272 -9.30 -10.23 2.73
N LYS A 273 -10.35 -11.02 2.94
CA LYS A 273 -10.48 -12.38 2.41
C LYS A 273 -11.72 -12.51 1.56
N SER A 274 -11.62 -13.32 0.51
CA SER A 274 -12.75 -13.63 -0.37
C SER A 274 -12.53 -14.92 -1.16
N GLN A 275 -13.60 -15.43 -1.77
CA GLN A 275 -13.55 -16.45 -2.79
C GLN A 275 -13.58 -15.81 -4.18
N HIS A 276 -12.68 -16.22 -5.05
CA HIS A 276 -12.59 -15.72 -6.42
C HIS A 276 -13.60 -16.43 -7.32
N THR A 277 -14.80 -15.87 -7.45
CA THR A 277 -15.92 -16.49 -8.18
C THR A 277 -16.33 -15.78 -9.46
N GLY A 278 -15.74 -14.62 -9.75
CA GLY A 278 -15.94 -13.89 -11.00
C GLY A 278 -14.63 -13.50 -11.66
N ARG A 279 -14.69 -13.13 -12.94
CA ARG A 279 -13.50 -12.65 -13.66
C ARG A 279 -12.95 -11.38 -13.00
N TYR A 280 -11.64 -11.35 -12.79
CA TYR A 280 -10.92 -10.17 -12.33
C TYR A 280 -9.77 -9.84 -13.28
N LEU A 281 -9.83 -8.67 -13.92
CA LEU A 281 -8.90 -8.28 -14.99
C LEU A 281 -8.82 -9.39 -16.07
N SER A 282 -7.61 -9.94 -16.31
CA SER A 282 -7.40 -11.04 -17.27
C SER A 282 -7.67 -12.44 -16.71
N ALA A 283 -7.86 -12.57 -15.39
CA ALA A 283 -8.03 -13.86 -14.74
C ALA A 283 -9.49 -14.31 -14.72
N ALA A 284 -9.78 -15.48 -15.29
CA ALA A 284 -11.08 -16.14 -15.13
C ALA A 284 -11.25 -16.58 -13.66
N ALA A 285 -12.52 -16.72 -13.23
CA ALA A 285 -12.83 -17.19 -11.89
C ALA A 285 -12.15 -18.54 -11.61
N THR A 286 -11.44 -18.63 -10.47
CA THR A 286 -10.72 -19.83 -10.07
C THR A 286 -11.46 -20.67 -9.02
N GLY A 287 -12.40 -20.04 -8.28
CA GLY A 287 -13.01 -20.63 -7.09
C GLY A 287 -12.09 -20.66 -5.86
N ASN A 288 -10.86 -20.16 -5.98
CA ASN A 288 -9.91 -20.19 -4.87
C ASN A 288 -10.29 -19.20 -3.76
N ARG A 289 -10.00 -19.59 -2.51
CA ARG A 289 -9.98 -18.64 -1.38
C ARG A 289 -8.72 -17.80 -1.50
N ILE A 290 -8.86 -16.50 -1.39
CA ILE A 290 -7.75 -15.54 -1.53
C ILE A 290 -7.69 -14.59 -0.36
N ASN A 291 -6.49 -14.05 -0.15
CA ASN A 291 -6.21 -12.99 0.80
C ASN A 291 -5.60 -11.81 0.03
N PHE A 292 -6.11 -10.61 0.25
CA PHE A 292 -5.52 -9.40 -0.33
C PHE A 292 -4.40 -8.89 0.58
N ASN A 293 -3.20 -8.76 0.03
CA ASN A 293 -2.10 -8.08 0.68
C ASN A 293 -2.02 -6.67 0.12
N GLY A 294 -2.19 -5.68 0.98
CA GLY A 294 -2.26 -4.30 0.53
C GLY A 294 -1.98 -3.28 1.62
N MET A 295 -1.93 -2.05 1.18
CA MET A 295 -1.78 -0.87 2.03
C MET A 295 -2.71 0.22 1.53
N ASP A 296 -3.26 0.98 2.46
CA ASP A 296 -4.13 2.12 2.18
C ASP A 296 -3.69 3.34 2.97
N PHE A 297 -3.74 4.49 2.32
CA PHE A 297 -3.56 5.80 2.92
C PHE A 297 -4.76 6.66 2.52
N TRP A 298 -5.41 7.33 3.47
CA TRP A 298 -6.56 8.20 3.23
C TRP A 298 -6.31 9.59 3.78
N LEU A 299 -6.84 10.58 3.08
CA LEU A 299 -6.97 11.95 3.56
C LEU A 299 -8.45 12.29 3.72
N ARG A 300 -8.85 12.65 4.94
CA ARG A 300 -10.17 13.15 5.28
C ARG A 300 -10.23 14.66 5.10
N ARG A 301 -11.35 15.14 4.57
CA ARG A 301 -11.68 16.56 4.53
C ARG A 301 -13.13 16.75 4.98
N GLY A 302 -13.32 17.38 6.14
CA GLY A 302 -14.63 17.42 6.77
C GLY A 302 -15.07 16.03 7.24
N ASP A 303 -16.23 15.59 6.81
CA ASP A 303 -16.87 14.34 7.22
C ASP A 303 -16.65 13.17 6.24
N LYS A 304 -15.82 13.34 5.20
CA LYS A 304 -15.56 12.32 4.17
C LYS A 304 -14.11 12.28 3.74
N PHE A 305 -13.71 11.17 3.13
CA PHE A 305 -12.41 11.03 2.48
C PHE A 305 -12.43 11.72 1.11
N ILE A 306 -11.36 12.45 0.81
CA ILE A 306 -11.18 13.18 -0.46
C ILE A 306 -10.07 12.60 -1.33
N GLU A 307 -9.07 11.94 -0.74
CA GLU A 307 -8.00 11.23 -1.43
C GLU A 307 -7.73 9.88 -0.75
N ASN A 308 -7.43 8.87 -1.57
CA ASN A 308 -7.06 7.54 -1.08
C ASN A 308 -5.98 6.95 -1.99
N TRP A 309 -4.81 6.64 -1.43
CA TRP A 309 -3.70 5.97 -2.12
C TRP A 309 -3.70 4.50 -1.74
N VAL A 310 -3.80 3.63 -2.75
CA VAL A 310 -4.00 2.19 -2.55
C VAL A 310 -2.88 1.39 -3.17
N PHE A 311 -2.36 0.44 -2.40
CA PHE A 311 -1.46 -0.60 -2.86
C PHE A 311 -2.14 -1.96 -2.73
N VAL A 312 -2.05 -2.77 -3.76
CA VAL A 312 -2.32 -4.20 -3.70
C VAL A 312 -1.11 -4.92 -4.29
N ASP A 313 -0.63 -5.95 -3.61
CA ASP A 313 0.38 -6.83 -4.19
C ASP A 313 -0.26 -7.66 -5.31
N MET A 314 -0.27 -7.10 -6.51
CA MET A 314 -0.91 -7.71 -7.69
C MET A 314 -0.20 -8.99 -8.12
N ILE A 315 1.12 -9.07 -7.92
CA ILE A 315 1.90 -10.27 -8.22
C ILE A 315 1.45 -11.42 -7.31
N ASP A 316 1.31 -11.16 -6.01
CA ASP A 316 0.81 -12.13 -5.03
C ASP A 316 -0.65 -12.52 -5.32
N LEU A 317 -1.51 -11.56 -5.60
CA LEU A 317 -2.92 -11.81 -5.91
C LEU A 317 -3.07 -12.78 -7.10
N PHE A 318 -2.35 -12.52 -8.19
CA PHE A 318 -2.41 -13.37 -9.39
C PHE A 318 -1.73 -14.73 -9.16
N GLU A 319 -0.69 -14.80 -8.33
CA GLU A 319 -0.11 -16.08 -7.90
C GLU A 319 -1.15 -16.96 -7.20
N GLN A 320 -2.01 -16.38 -6.37
CA GLN A 320 -3.15 -17.07 -5.75
C GLN A 320 -4.19 -17.54 -6.76
N PHE A 321 -4.26 -16.92 -7.94
CA PHE A 321 -5.06 -17.40 -9.09
C PHE A 321 -4.35 -18.46 -9.92
N GLY A 322 -3.11 -18.82 -9.60
CA GLY A 322 -2.29 -19.73 -10.38
C GLY A 322 -1.61 -19.07 -11.57
N VAL A 323 -1.46 -17.75 -11.60
CA VAL A 323 -0.87 -16.98 -12.68
C VAL A 323 0.42 -16.29 -12.22
N ASP A 324 1.52 -16.54 -12.93
CA ASP A 324 2.80 -15.85 -12.76
C ASP A 324 2.89 -14.64 -13.71
N LEU A 325 2.51 -13.46 -13.19
CA LEU A 325 2.50 -12.22 -13.98
C LEU A 325 3.91 -11.80 -14.42
N LEU A 326 4.93 -12.02 -13.58
CA LEU A 326 6.31 -11.65 -13.94
C LEU A 326 6.83 -12.51 -15.08
N GLN A 327 6.53 -13.81 -15.07
CA GLN A 327 6.89 -14.69 -16.18
C GLN A 327 6.16 -14.28 -17.47
N GLN A 328 4.87 -14.01 -17.42
CA GLN A 328 4.12 -13.50 -18.57
C GLN A 328 4.72 -12.21 -19.12
N ALA A 329 5.09 -11.27 -18.24
CA ALA A 329 5.72 -10.02 -18.63
C ALA A 329 7.09 -10.22 -19.29
N ARG A 330 7.90 -11.18 -18.82
CA ARG A 330 9.21 -11.51 -19.39
C ARG A 330 9.10 -12.15 -20.79
N LEU A 331 8.05 -12.92 -21.02
CA LEU A 331 7.80 -13.60 -22.31
C LEU A 331 7.15 -12.68 -23.36
N GLY A 332 6.51 -11.62 -22.96
CA GLY A 332 5.92 -10.57 -23.82
C GLY A 332 6.93 -9.50 -24.14
#